data_ce69255705bbbc56002bb07cb17261d3
#
_entry.id   ce69255705bbbc56002bb07cb17261d3
#
_cell.length_a   1.000
_cell.length_b   1.000
_cell.length_c   1.000
_cell.angle_alpha   90.00
_cell.angle_beta   90.00
_cell.angle_gamma   90.00
#
_symmetry.space_group_name_H-M   'P 1'
#
loop_
_entity.id
_entity.type
_entity.pdbx_description
1 polymer ?
#
loop_
_entity_poly.entity_id
_entity_poly.type
_entity_poly.pdbx_seq_one_letter_code
_entity_poly.pdbx_strand_id
1 'polypeptide(L)'
;QNGNSKVKYGAPVYAISKNALNFDDSSTESSSTADLSPDVQSGLVTQLQTFNENYDNSNFSSIYTLKNELQNTLQNAYRTTKTAQLASVIESSGQTVTTASAGQDGIVSYTIDGLESLTVDNFTADNFNKTNYKVTELTDQMKISSGSPAYRLITSENWYVVIPLKEDTAKEFQKSDLQNVQVRIDKDSEKMWSAFSVLERDGNFYGVLTFDNSMIRYASERFLNIELILEDECGLKIPKSAVVEEQFFVIPHDYITNGGNSSLEGVMVLDSKGTASFQAVDIY
;
A
#
# COMPACT_ATOMS: atom_id res chain seq x y z
N GLN A 1 19.05 8.21 3.91
CA GLN A 1 17.63 8.19 4.26
C GLN A 1 17.29 6.94 5.03
N ASN A 2 16.67 7.13 6.18
CA ASN A 2 16.43 6.12 7.19
C ASN A 2 15.19 5.30 6.84
N GLY A 3 15.37 4.27 6.05
CA GLY A 3 14.30 3.29 5.83
C GLY A 3 14.12 2.37 7.02
N ASN A 4 12.91 1.85 7.21
CA ASN A 4 12.63 0.81 8.17
C ASN A 4 13.46 -0.44 7.85
N SER A 5 13.97 -1.13 8.89
CA SER A 5 14.75 -2.35 8.70
C SER A 5 14.40 -3.41 9.72
N LYS A 6 14.33 -4.66 9.27
CA LYS A 6 14.20 -5.80 10.17
C LYS A 6 15.52 -6.01 10.92
N VAL A 7 15.42 -6.17 12.22
CA VAL A 7 16.55 -6.48 13.12
C VAL A 7 16.21 -7.67 13.98
N LYS A 8 17.25 -8.43 14.34
CA LYS A 8 17.13 -9.52 15.31
C LYS A 8 17.59 -9.04 16.68
N TYR A 9 17.16 -9.75 17.71
CA TYR A 9 17.67 -9.56 19.07
C TYR A 9 19.20 -9.50 19.07
N GLY A 10 19.76 -8.53 19.79
CA GLY A 10 21.19 -8.33 19.88
C GLY A 10 21.86 -7.62 18.71
N ALA A 11 21.12 -7.36 17.60
CA ALA A 11 21.66 -6.59 16.48
C ALA A 11 21.94 -5.13 16.91
N PRO A 12 23.08 -4.54 16.51
CA PRO A 12 23.39 -3.15 16.83
C PRO A 12 22.41 -2.19 16.15
N VAL A 13 21.86 -1.25 16.91
CA VAL A 13 20.88 -0.27 16.41
C VAL A 13 21.41 1.16 16.42
N TYR A 14 22.24 1.52 17.39
CA TYR A 14 22.96 2.81 17.41
C TYR A 14 24.22 2.71 18.24
N ALA A 15 25.10 3.70 18.04
CA ALA A 15 26.33 3.84 18.82
C ALA A 15 26.39 5.25 19.41
N ILE A 16 26.86 5.36 20.66
CA ILE A 16 27.03 6.61 21.40
C ILE A 16 28.50 6.79 21.77
N SER A 17 29.04 7.97 21.52
CA SER A 17 30.33 8.40 22.05
C SER A 17 30.18 9.63 22.95
N LYS A 18 31.08 9.82 23.90
CA LYS A 18 31.07 11.01 24.76
C LYS A 18 31.47 12.28 24.03
N ASN A 19 32.30 12.17 23.02
CA ASN A 19 32.76 13.29 22.19
C ASN A 19 32.28 13.08 20.74
N ALA A 20 32.22 14.17 19.99
CA ALA A 20 31.89 14.08 18.56
C ALA A 20 32.92 13.18 17.86
N LEU A 21 32.43 12.22 17.10
CA LEU A 21 33.27 11.43 16.20
C LEU A 21 33.40 12.27 14.90
N ASN A 22 34.63 12.67 14.59
CA ASN A 22 34.92 13.35 13.34
C ASN A 22 34.95 12.29 12.23
N PHE A 23 33.90 12.22 11.45
CA PHE A 23 33.95 11.59 10.16
C PHE A 23 34.67 12.56 9.24
N ASP A 24 35.97 12.36 9.04
CA ASP A 24 36.77 13.24 8.21
C ASP A 24 36.27 13.12 6.75
N ASP A 25 35.52 14.16 6.30
CA ASP A 25 35.12 14.30 4.91
C ASP A 25 36.29 14.64 3.97
N SER A 26 37.50 14.77 4.55
CA SER A 26 38.71 15.15 3.82
C SER A 26 39.24 14.08 2.87
N SER A 27 38.68 12.87 2.88
CA SER A 27 38.96 11.85 1.86
C SER A 27 38.04 11.91 0.65
N THR A 28 37.15 12.92 0.57
CA THR A 28 36.09 13.05 -0.44
C THR A 28 36.26 14.25 -1.36
N GLU A 29 37.48 14.68 -1.63
CA GLU A 29 37.67 15.58 -2.80
C GLU A 29 37.70 14.85 -4.15
N SER A 30 37.35 13.58 -4.19
CA SER A 30 37.17 12.91 -5.48
C SER A 30 36.10 11.83 -5.38
N SER A 31 34.96 12.23 -5.77
CA SER A 31 33.78 11.47 -6.18
C SER A 31 32.55 11.66 -5.30
N SER A 32 31.66 12.46 -5.81
CA SER A 32 30.25 12.59 -5.40
C SER A 32 29.41 11.34 -5.70
N THR A 33 30.05 10.20 -5.90
CA THR A 33 29.44 8.87 -5.99
C THR A 33 30.00 8.02 -4.87
N ALA A 34 29.18 7.71 -3.87
CA ALA A 34 29.48 6.63 -2.96
C ALA A 34 29.78 5.40 -3.84
N ASP A 35 31.04 4.97 -3.88
CA ASP A 35 31.44 3.80 -4.65
C ASP A 35 30.73 2.58 -4.11
N LEU A 36 29.64 2.21 -4.78
CA LEU A 36 28.95 0.95 -4.51
C LEU A 36 29.92 -0.18 -4.79
N SER A 37 29.97 -1.16 -3.92
CA SER A 37 30.82 -2.34 -4.19
C SER A 37 30.44 -2.96 -5.54
N PRO A 38 31.41 -3.56 -6.26
CA PRO A 38 31.17 -4.17 -7.57
C PRO A 38 30.01 -5.18 -7.54
N ASP A 39 29.84 -5.90 -6.45
CA ASP A 39 28.76 -6.87 -6.27
C ASP A 39 27.38 -6.18 -6.20
N VAL A 40 27.28 -5.05 -5.52
CA VAL A 40 26.05 -4.26 -5.45
C VAL A 40 25.73 -3.64 -6.82
N GLN A 41 26.74 -3.10 -7.51
CA GLN A 41 26.57 -2.55 -8.86
C GLN A 41 26.08 -3.62 -9.83
N SER A 42 26.70 -4.79 -9.81
CA SER A 42 26.33 -5.95 -10.64
C SER A 42 24.91 -6.43 -10.33
N GLY A 43 24.53 -6.49 -9.04
CA GLY A 43 23.17 -6.83 -8.61
C GLY A 43 22.13 -5.83 -9.09
N LEU A 44 22.40 -4.52 -9.00
CA LEU A 44 21.51 -3.48 -9.50
C LEU A 44 21.33 -3.54 -11.02
N VAL A 45 22.43 -3.76 -11.75
CA VAL A 45 22.38 -3.92 -13.22
C VAL A 45 21.53 -5.13 -13.59
N THR A 46 21.71 -6.25 -12.90
CA THR A 46 20.92 -7.47 -13.14
C THR A 46 19.42 -7.24 -12.87
N GLN A 47 19.08 -6.57 -11.77
CA GLN A 47 17.68 -6.23 -11.46
C GLN A 47 17.05 -5.36 -12.54
N LEU A 48 17.79 -4.34 -13.02
CA LEU A 48 17.33 -3.46 -14.10
C LEU A 48 17.19 -4.19 -15.44
N GLN A 49 18.12 -5.09 -15.76
CA GLN A 49 18.04 -5.90 -16.97
C GLN A 49 16.85 -6.85 -16.94
N THR A 50 16.68 -7.60 -15.84
CA THR A 50 15.55 -8.50 -15.67
C THR A 50 14.21 -7.76 -15.75
N PHE A 51 14.15 -6.56 -15.18
CA PHE A 51 12.95 -5.73 -15.30
C PHE A 51 12.69 -5.31 -16.74
N ASN A 52 13.73 -4.83 -17.46
CA ASN A 52 13.59 -4.38 -18.84
C ASN A 52 13.16 -5.51 -19.79
N GLU A 53 13.65 -6.73 -19.55
CA GLU A 53 13.29 -7.92 -20.33
C GLU A 53 11.84 -8.38 -20.10
N ASN A 54 11.32 -8.20 -18.89
CA ASN A 54 10.00 -8.66 -18.48
C ASN A 54 8.97 -7.53 -18.38
N TYR A 55 9.32 -6.30 -18.76
CA TYR A 55 8.44 -5.16 -18.62
C TYR A 55 7.25 -5.24 -19.57
N ASP A 56 6.06 -5.20 -18.98
CA ASP A 56 4.79 -5.11 -19.72
C ASP A 56 4.15 -3.75 -19.47
N ASN A 57 3.88 -3.00 -20.52
CA ASN A 57 3.24 -1.68 -20.48
C ASN A 57 1.83 -1.70 -19.87
N SER A 58 1.20 -2.86 -19.82
CA SER A 58 -0.12 -3.04 -19.16
C SER A 58 -0.02 -3.12 -17.64
N ASN A 59 1.18 -3.39 -17.09
CA ASN A 59 1.43 -3.54 -15.66
C ASN A 59 2.34 -2.44 -15.11
N PHE A 60 1.80 -1.23 -14.98
CA PHE A 60 2.55 -0.08 -14.47
C PHE A 60 3.01 -0.25 -13.01
N SER A 61 2.34 -1.10 -12.22
CA SER A 61 2.71 -1.36 -10.81
C SER A 61 4.09 -1.99 -10.66
N SER A 62 4.58 -2.72 -11.68
CA SER A 62 5.90 -3.35 -11.68
C SER A 62 7.05 -2.33 -11.53
N ILE A 63 6.84 -1.07 -11.99
CA ILE A 63 7.80 0.03 -11.83
C ILE A 63 7.98 0.38 -10.35
N TYR A 64 6.90 0.39 -9.58
CA TYR A 64 6.97 0.69 -8.13
C TYR A 64 7.65 -0.43 -7.36
N THR A 65 7.42 -1.68 -7.75
CA THR A 65 8.12 -2.84 -7.19
C THR A 65 9.61 -2.73 -7.43
N LEU A 66 10.04 -2.50 -8.66
CA LEU A 66 11.45 -2.27 -8.99
C LEU A 66 12.05 -1.11 -8.19
N LYS A 67 11.35 0.03 -8.13
CA LYS A 67 11.79 1.18 -7.34
C LYS A 67 12.07 0.80 -5.89
N ASN A 68 11.14 0.06 -5.26
CA ASN A 68 11.29 -0.36 -3.87
C ASN A 68 12.46 -1.34 -3.69
N GLU A 69 12.65 -2.28 -4.60
CA GLU A 69 13.77 -3.22 -4.60
C GLU A 69 15.11 -2.50 -4.75
N LEU A 70 15.22 -1.58 -5.70
CA LEU A 70 16.42 -0.76 -5.89
C LEU A 70 16.71 0.10 -4.65
N GLN A 71 15.70 0.73 -4.06
CA GLN A 71 15.86 1.50 -2.83
C GLN A 71 16.36 0.63 -1.68
N ASN A 72 15.81 -0.57 -1.50
CA ASN A 72 16.24 -1.49 -0.46
C ASN A 72 17.69 -1.95 -0.67
N THR A 73 18.07 -2.27 -1.90
CA THR A 73 19.45 -2.67 -2.24
C THR A 73 20.44 -1.55 -1.95
N LEU A 74 20.12 -0.32 -2.37
CA LEU A 74 20.95 0.85 -2.11
C LEU A 74 21.05 1.19 -0.62
N GLN A 75 19.96 1.09 0.13
CA GLN A 75 19.96 1.34 1.57
C GLN A 75 20.82 0.31 2.32
N ASN A 76 20.73 -0.97 1.94
CA ASN A 76 21.55 -2.00 2.55
C ASN A 76 23.03 -1.80 2.25
N ALA A 77 23.39 -1.44 1.02
CA ALA A 77 24.76 -1.11 0.63
C ALA A 77 25.29 0.10 1.43
N TYR A 78 24.51 1.17 1.52
CA TYR A 78 24.85 2.36 2.30
C TYR A 78 25.10 2.02 3.78
N ARG A 79 24.25 1.20 4.39
CA ARG A 79 24.43 0.75 5.78
C ARG A 79 25.73 -0.02 5.97
N THR A 80 26.02 -0.96 5.08
CA THR A 80 27.25 -1.74 5.15
C THR A 80 28.48 -0.84 5.11
N THR A 81 28.48 0.12 4.19
CA THR A 81 29.57 1.11 4.07
C THR A 81 29.68 2.00 5.31
N LYS A 82 28.56 2.53 5.81
CA LYS A 82 28.55 3.35 7.04
C LYS A 82 28.98 2.58 8.29
N THR A 83 28.60 1.33 8.41
CA THR A 83 29.02 0.48 9.52
C THR A 83 30.52 0.22 9.48
N ALA A 84 31.08 -0.01 8.29
CA ALA A 84 32.53 -0.17 8.11
C ALA A 84 33.29 1.13 8.41
N GLN A 85 32.80 2.28 7.94
CA GLN A 85 33.35 3.60 8.25
C GLN A 85 33.32 3.88 9.75
N LEU A 86 32.18 3.60 10.41
CA LEU A 86 32.06 3.78 11.86
C LEU A 86 33.11 2.93 12.60
N ALA A 87 33.29 1.67 12.23
CA ALA A 87 34.28 0.79 12.84
C ALA A 87 35.71 1.36 12.71
N SER A 88 36.09 1.84 11.52
CA SER A 88 37.40 2.44 11.29
C SER A 88 37.60 3.76 12.04
N VAL A 89 36.57 4.60 12.14
CA VAL A 89 36.61 5.86 12.92
C VAL A 89 36.72 5.57 14.43
N ILE A 90 36.03 4.57 14.91
CA ILE A 90 36.15 4.13 16.32
C ILE A 90 37.59 3.66 16.61
N GLU A 91 38.15 2.82 15.75
CA GLU A 91 39.51 2.30 15.90
C GLU A 91 40.56 3.41 15.85
N SER A 92 40.43 4.36 14.91
CA SER A 92 41.37 5.47 14.73
C SER A 92 41.25 6.55 15.82
N SER A 93 40.04 6.77 16.37
CA SER A 93 39.78 7.83 17.34
C SER A 93 40.27 7.50 18.76
N GLY A 94 40.51 6.22 19.08
CA GLY A 94 40.83 5.76 20.44
C GLY A 94 39.73 6.04 21.47
N GLN A 95 38.53 6.41 21.01
CA GLN A 95 37.40 6.75 21.88
C GLN A 95 36.59 5.51 22.26
N THR A 96 36.08 5.52 23.49
CA THR A 96 35.11 4.49 23.90
C THR A 96 33.73 4.80 23.30
N VAL A 97 33.28 3.95 22.42
CA VAL A 97 31.94 4.00 21.83
C VAL A 97 31.09 2.89 22.45
N THR A 98 29.94 3.25 22.95
CA THR A 98 28.97 2.29 23.47
C THR A 98 27.92 2.01 22.38
N THR A 99 27.86 0.75 21.96
CA THR A 99 26.83 0.29 20.99
C THR A 99 25.63 -0.24 21.75
N ALA A 100 24.44 0.26 21.39
CA ALA A 100 23.19 -0.29 21.88
C ALA A 100 22.66 -1.29 20.86
N SER A 101 22.14 -2.40 21.39
CA SER A 101 21.56 -3.49 20.59
C SER A 101 20.07 -3.55 20.75
N ALA A 102 19.39 -4.12 19.74
CA ALA A 102 17.94 -4.37 19.78
C ALA A 102 17.60 -5.33 20.93
N GLY A 103 16.63 -4.95 21.75
CA GLY A 103 16.18 -5.76 22.90
C GLY A 103 15.32 -6.96 22.48
N GLN A 104 14.84 -6.99 21.27
CA GLN A 104 14.06 -8.10 20.67
C GLN A 104 14.01 -7.97 19.15
N ASP A 105 13.50 -8.99 18.49
CA ASP A 105 13.27 -8.98 17.04
C ASP A 105 12.22 -7.93 16.68
N GLY A 106 12.38 -7.26 15.54
CA GLY A 106 11.41 -6.26 15.09
C GLY A 106 11.87 -5.44 13.90
N ILE A 107 11.17 -4.33 13.70
CA ILE A 107 11.47 -3.34 12.66
C ILE A 107 11.99 -2.08 13.37
N VAL A 108 13.22 -1.69 13.09
CA VAL A 108 13.78 -0.43 13.56
C VAL A 108 13.41 0.70 12.62
N SER A 109 12.93 1.79 13.22
CA SER A 109 12.69 3.06 12.53
C SER A 109 13.41 4.19 13.29
N TYR A 110 14.01 5.11 12.56
CA TYR A 110 14.65 6.30 13.11
C TYR A 110 13.79 7.57 12.90
N THR A 111 12.51 7.37 12.74
CA THR A 111 11.52 8.46 12.68
C THR A 111 10.49 8.29 13.77
N ILE A 112 10.13 9.40 14.39
CA ILE A 112 9.05 9.49 15.37
C ILE A 112 8.13 10.65 15.02
N ASP A 113 6.86 10.53 15.39
CA ASP A 113 5.83 11.54 15.14
C ASP A 113 5.09 12.00 16.41
N GLY A 114 5.47 11.46 17.57
CA GLY A 114 4.81 11.74 18.85
C GLY A 114 3.48 11.01 19.04
N LEU A 115 3.09 10.17 18.07
CA LEU A 115 1.86 9.38 18.10
C LEU A 115 2.14 7.88 18.27
N GLU A 116 3.29 7.53 18.85
CA GLU A 116 3.70 6.13 19.02
C GLU A 116 2.79 5.34 19.97
N SER A 117 2.09 6.02 20.87
CA SER A 117 1.11 5.43 21.79
C SER A 117 -0.30 5.36 21.22
N LEU A 118 -0.50 5.84 19.98
CA LEU A 118 -1.82 5.83 19.34
C LEU A 118 -2.23 4.40 19.00
N THR A 119 -3.45 4.04 19.40
CA THR A 119 -4.05 2.72 19.13
C THR A 119 -5.48 2.89 18.63
N VAL A 120 -6.09 1.78 18.20
CA VAL A 120 -7.50 1.76 17.83
C VAL A 120 -8.40 2.16 19.02
N ASP A 121 -7.93 1.98 20.28
CA ASP A 121 -8.72 2.27 21.45
C ASP A 121 -8.68 3.73 21.91
N ASN A 122 -7.65 4.50 21.51
CA ASN A 122 -7.42 5.86 22.04
C ASN A 122 -7.35 6.96 20.99
N PHE A 123 -7.54 6.67 19.70
CA PHE A 123 -7.59 7.72 18.67
C PHE A 123 -8.82 8.61 18.82
N THR A 124 -8.69 9.84 18.34
CA THR A 124 -9.78 10.85 18.31
C THR A 124 -9.95 11.38 16.88
N ALA A 125 -11.03 12.13 16.64
CA ALA A 125 -11.26 12.78 15.34
C ALA A 125 -10.12 13.73 14.94
N ASP A 126 -9.45 14.36 15.91
CA ASP A 126 -8.33 15.27 15.65
C ASP A 126 -7.11 14.57 15.04
N ASN A 127 -6.96 13.26 15.23
CA ASN A 127 -5.85 12.49 14.66
C ASN A 127 -5.93 12.37 13.13
N PHE A 128 -7.08 12.65 12.51
CA PHE A 128 -7.24 12.71 11.06
C PHE A 128 -6.79 14.03 10.44
N ASN A 129 -6.50 15.04 11.27
CA ASN A 129 -6.06 16.34 10.80
C ASN A 129 -4.55 16.36 10.54
N LYS A 130 -4.17 16.46 9.26
CA LYS A 130 -2.77 16.49 8.82
C LYS A 130 -2.04 17.82 9.07
N THR A 131 -2.76 18.89 9.42
CA THR A 131 -2.21 20.25 9.47
C THR A 131 -1.07 20.39 10.50
N ASN A 132 -1.19 19.70 11.63
CA ASN A 132 -0.21 19.76 12.72
C ASN A 132 0.70 18.52 12.77
N TYR A 133 0.60 17.62 11.79
CA TYR A 133 1.41 16.43 11.74
C TYR A 133 2.87 16.77 11.42
N LYS A 134 3.79 16.30 12.26
CA LYS A 134 5.23 16.51 12.09
C LYS A 134 5.96 15.21 12.36
N VAL A 135 6.92 14.91 11.53
CA VAL A 135 7.86 13.81 11.70
C VAL A 135 9.19 14.37 12.17
N THR A 136 9.76 13.76 13.19
CA THR A 136 11.12 14.03 13.66
C THR A 136 12.02 12.88 13.22
N GLU A 137 13.09 13.21 12.52
CA GLU A 137 14.13 12.24 12.17
C GLU A 137 15.17 12.16 13.29
N LEU A 138 15.43 10.93 13.72
CA LEU A 138 16.45 10.61 14.72
C LEU A 138 17.74 10.23 13.99
N THR A 139 18.43 11.22 13.48
CA THR A 139 19.62 11.02 12.63
C THR A 139 20.93 10.99 13.42
N ASP A 140 21.96 10.48 12.77
CA ASP A 140 23.28 10.13 13.26
C ASP A 140 24.14 11.30 13.79
N GLN A 141 23.65 12.53 13.78
CA GLN A 141 24.43 13.69 14.22
C GLN A 141 23.82 14.43 15.41
N MET A 142 22.80 13.88 16.02
CA MET A 142 22.12 14.56 17.13
C MET A 142 22.85 14.32 18.45
N LYS A 143 23.04 15.41 19.22
CA LYS A 143 23.33 15.27 20.64
C LYS A 143 22.12 14.65 21.30
N ILE A 144 22.26 13.43 21.80
CA ILE A 144 21.22 12.73 22.52
C ILE A 144 21.35 13.08 24.00
N SER A 145 20.30 13.62 24.60
CA SER A 145 20.20 13.82 26.05
C SER A 145 19.63 12.56 26.69
N SER A 146 19.96 12.34 27.97
CA SER A 146 19.36 11.24 28.73
C SER A 146 17.80 11.36 28.68
N GLY A 147 17.13 10.28 28.31
CA GLY A 147 15.66 10.25 28.17
C GLY A 147 15.14 10.63 26.78
N SER A 148 15.99 11.09 25.86
CA SER A 148 15.57 11.33 24.47
C SER A 148 15.45 10.01 23.69
N PRO A 149 14.46 9.86 22.80
CA PRO A 149 14.34 8.69 21.96
C PRO A 149 15.51 8.62 20.97
N ALA A 150 16.09 7.44 20.80
CA ALA A 150 17.17 7.19 19.84
C ALA A 150 16.65 6.42 18.60
N TYR A 151 15.66 5.60 18.75
CA TYR A 151 15.01 4.83 17.70
C TYR A 151 13.66 4.34 18.18
N ARG A 152 12.83 3.88 17.24
CA ARG A 152 11.58 3.17 17.49
C ARG A 152 11.74 1.71 17.08
N LEU A 153 11.34 0.78 17.94
CA LEU A 153 11.32 -0.65 17.63
C LEU A 153 9.87 -1.13 17.56
N ILE A 154 9.46 -1.57 16.37
CA ILE A 154 8.14 -2.14 16.11
C ILE A 154 8.28 -3.65 16.21
N THR A 155 7.56 -4.25 17.14
CA THR A 155 7.71 -5.67 17.52
C THR A 155 6.56 -6.54 17.07
N SER A 156 5.56 -5.97 16.39
CA SER A 156 4.41 -6.67 15.83
C SER A 156 4.29 -6.42 14.34
N GLU A 157 3.92 -7.44 13.59
CA GLU A 157 3.51 -7.29 12.19
C GLU A 157 2.04 -6.82 12.07
N ASN A 158 1.28 -6.87 13.17
CA ASN A 158 -0.11 -6.38 13.18
C ASN A 158 -0.14 -4.86 13.16
N TRP A 159 -0.92 -4.30 12.26
CA TRP A 159 -1.14 -2.87 12.14
C TRP A 159 -2.55 -2.55 11.67
N TYR A 160 -2.95 -1.30 11.87
CA TYR A 160 -4.33 -0.88 11.66
C TYR A 160 -4.37 0.38 10.80
N VAL A 161 -5.39 0.44 9.95
CA VAL A 161 -5.77 1.68 9.27
C VAL A 161 -7.20 2.03 9.69
N VAL A 162 -7.39 3.24 10.19
CA VAL A 162 -8.70 3.75 10.58
C VAL A 162 -9.13 4.79 9.57
N ILE A 163 -10.35 4.63 9.06
CA ILE A 163 -10.94 5.52 8.07
C ILE A 163 -12.24 6.12 8.61
N PRO A 164 -12.48 7.44 8.48
CA PRO A 164 -13.77 8.02 8.83
C PRO A 164 -14.83 7.56 7.81
N LEU A 165 -16.00 7.17 8.29
CA LEU A 165 -17.12 6.74 7.49
C LEU A 165 -18.31 7.71 7.67
N LYS A 166 -19.09 7.87 6.60
CA LYS A 166 -20.41 8.47 6.71
C LYS A 166 -21.35 7.49 7.39
N GLU A 167 -22.32 8.00 8.14
CA GLU A 167 -23.29 7.20 8.88
C GLU A 167 -24.02 6.19 8.00
N ASP A 168 -24.49 6.62 6.81
CA ASP A 168 -25.20 5.75 5.87
C ASP A 168 -24.32 4.59 5.40
N THR A 169 -23.06 4.88 5.04
CA THR A 169 -22.07 3.88 4.61
C THR A 169 -21.72 2.90 5.75
N ALA A 170 -21.60 3.41 6.98
CA ALA A 170 -21.34 2.58 8.14
C ALA A 170 -22.48 1.59 8.40
N LYS A 171 -23.74 2.07 8.33
CA LYS A 171 -24.93 1.24 8.46
C LYS A 171 -25.06 0.19 7.35
N GLU A 172 -24.68 0.54 6.13
CA GLU A 172 -24.65 -0.38 5.01
C GLU A 172 -23.64 -1.51 5.23
N PHE A 173 -22.41 -1.18 5.65
CA PHE A 173 -21.39 -2.17 5.98
C PHE A 173 -21.77 -3.06 7.16
N GLN A 174 -22.40 -2.50 8.17
CA GLN A 174 -22.93 -3.29 9.30
C GLN A 174 -24.05 -4.24 8.85
N LYS A 175 -24.95 -3.77 7.97
CA LYS A 175 -26.05 -4.59 7.46
C LYS A 175 -25.58 -5.73 6.55
N SER A 176 -24.54 -5.50 5.75
CA SER A 176 -23.93 -6.51 4.88
C SER A 176 -23.01 -7.48 5.62
N ASP A 177 -22.76 -7.28 6.92
CA ASP A 177 -21.83 -8.07 7.75
C ASP A 177 -20.45 -8.18 7.10
N LEU A 178 -19.94 -7.06 6.57
CA LEU A 178 -18.65 -7.00 5.89
C LEU A 178 -17.53 -7.23 6.90
N GLN A 179 -16.89 -8.40 6.85
CA GLN A 179 -15.82 -8.79 7.78
C GLN A 179 -14.43 -8.71 7.15
N ASN A 180 -14.35 -8.82 5.83
CA ASN A 180 -13.09 -8.77 5.10
C ASN A 180 -13.25 -7.92 3.86
N VAL A 181 -12.22 -7.16 3.54
CA VAL A 181 -12.19 -6.30 2.35
C VAL A 181 -10.82 -6.33 1.71
N GLN A 182 -10.77 -6.26 0.39
CA GLN A 182 -9.53 -6.05 -0.31
C GLN A 182 -9.23 -4.57 -0.36
N VAL A 183 -8.00 -4.20 -0.01
CA VAL A 183 -7.53 -2.81 0.05
C VAL A 183 -6.40 -2.63 -0.94
N ARG A 184 -6.49 -1.62 -1.79
CA ARG A 184 -5.38 -1.16 -2.60
C ARG A 184 -4.74 0.06 -1.92
N ILE A 185 -3.43 0.03 -1.74
CA ILE A 185 -2.67 1.12 -1.14
C ILE A 185 -1.93 1.86 -2.26
N ASP A 186 -2.18 3.17 -2.39
CA ASP A 186 -1.64 3.98 -3.50
C ASP A 186 -0.11 4.04 -3.52
N LYS A 187 0.54 3.94 -2.36
CA LYS A 187 2.01 4.04 -2.23
C LYS A 187 2.76 3.07 -3.15
N ASP A 188 2.25 1.87 -3.33
CA ASP A 188 2.88 0.81 -4.12
C ASP A 188 1.89 0.02 -4.99
N SER A 189 0.63 0.47 -5.02
CA SER A 189 -0.48 -0.15 -5.76
C SER A 189 -0.75 -1.61 -5.39
N GLU A 190 -0.22 -2.08 -4.25
CA GLU A 190 -0.45 -3.43 -3.77
C GLU A 190 -1.88 -3.61 -3.28
N LYS A 191 -2.46 -4.75 -3.62
CA LYS A 191 -3.75 -5.19 -3.11
C LYS A 191 -3.54 -6.17 -1.97
N MET A 192 -4.15 -5.90 -0.83
CA MET A 192 -4.03 -6.71 0.37
C MET A 192 -5.41 -7.03 0.92
N TRP A 193 -5.57 -8.21 1.50
CA TRP A 193 -6.76 -8.53 2.30
C TRP A 193 -6.60 -7.96 3.70
N SER A 194 -7.68 -7.42 4.22
CA SER A 194 -7.78 -6.88 5.57
C SER A 194 -9.04 -7.37 6.25
N ALA A 195 -8.96 -7.73 7.52
CA ALA A 195 -10.15 -7.82 8.33
C ALA A 195 -10.74 -6.42 8.51
N PHE A 196 -12.06 -6.31 8.45
CA PHE A 196 -12.78 -5.04 8.50
C PHE A 196 -13.82 -5.06 9.61
N SER A 197 -13.92 -3.96 10.33
CA SER A 197 -14.99 -3.74 11.31
C SER A 197 -15.41 -2.28 11.33
N VAL A 198 -16.66 -2.04 11.71
CA VAL A 198 -17.19 -0.69 11.93
C VAL A 198 -17.16 -0.39 13.41
N LEU A 199 -16.55 0.74 13.76
CA LEU A 199 -16.46 1.27 15.13
C LEU A 199 -17.25 2.58 15.21
N GLU A 200 -18.09 2.74 16.23
CA GLU A 200 -18.70 4.01 16.58
C GLU A 200 -17.97 4.60 17.81
N ARG A 201 -17.60 5.87 17.70
CA ARG A 201 -16.95 6.61 18.78
C ARG A 201 -17.32 8.09 18.73
N ASP A 202 -17.75 8.61 19.87
CA ASP A 202 -18.14 10.04 20.04
C ASP A 202 -19.13 10.51 18.97
N GLY A 203 -20.09 9.64 18.60
CA GLY A 203 -21.12 9.92 17.59
C GLY A 203 -20.59 9.91 16.13
N ASN A 204 -19.36 9.49 15.90
CA ASN A 204 -18.78 9.34 14.56
C ASN A 204 -18.53 7.86 14.25
N PHE A 205 -18.62 7.51 12.97
CA PHE A 205 -18.39 6.16 12.50
C PHE A 205 -17.02 6.04 11.83
N TYR A 206 -16.35 4.93 12.09
CA TYR A 206 -15.03 4.63 11.56
C TYR A 206 -14.98 3.19 11.05
N GLY A 207 -14.32 2.98 9.92
CA GLY A 207 -13.90 1.66 9.47
C GLY A 207 -12.51 1.35 10.02
N VAL A 208 -12.35 0.20 10.63
CA VAL A 208 -11.07 -0.29 11.13
C VAL A 208 -10.63 -1.44 10.26
N LEU A 209 -9.50 -1.25 9.59
CA LEU A 209 -8.82 -2.24 8.76
C LEU A 209 -7.68 -2.83 9.57
N THR A 210 -7.63 -4.16 9.66
CA THR A 210 -6.62 -4.90 10.41
C THR A 210 -5.78 -5.73 9.47
N PHE A 211 -4.47 -5.52 9.48
CA PHE A 211 -3.48 -6.23 8.70
C PHE A 211 -2.52 -6.97 9.61
N ASP A 212 -2.02 -8.11 9.15
CA ASP A 212 -1.11 -9.01 9.87
C ASP A 212 0.24 -9.19 9.18
N ASN A 213 0.48 -8.45 8.10
CA ASN A 213 1.68 -8.56 7.28
C ASN A 213 2.07 -7.23 6.66
N SER A 214 3.23 -7.19 6.01
CA SER A 214 3.72 -6.04 5.24
C SER A 214 3.93 -4.75 6.04
N MET A 215 3.93 -4.78 7.38
CA MET A 215 4.13 -3.63 8.27
C MET A 215 5.36 -2.80 7.89
N ILE A 216 6.46 -3.44 7.52
CA ILE A 216 7.73 -2.77 7.17
C ILE A 216 7.58 -1.77 6.01
N ARG A 217 6.65 -2.00 5.08
CA ARG A 217 6.44 -1.14 3.90
C ARG A 217 5.83 0.20 4.28
N TYR A 218 5.01 0.21 5.33
CA TYR A 218 4.18 1.35 5.72
C TYR A 218 4.54 1.92 7.10
N ALA A 219 5.49 1.33 7.80
CA ALA A 219 5.84 1.66 9.19
C ALA A 219 6.27 3.11 9.44
N SER A 220 6.74 3.81 8.40
CA SER A 220 7.08 5.25 8.47
C SER A 220 5.93 6.18 8.07
N GLU A 221 4.81 5.61 7.59
CA GLU A 221 3.67 6.39 7.15
C GLU A 221 2.62 6.45 8.27
N ARG A 222 2.08 7.63 8.51
CA ARG A 222 0.92 7.79 9.41
C ARG A 222 -0.38 7.91 8.63
N PHE A 223 -0.32 8.43 7.43
CA PHE A 223 -1.46 8.62 6.57
C PHE A 223 -1.21 7.88 5.25
N LEU A 224 -2.15 7.05 4.87
CA LEU A 224 -2.13 6.31 3.62
C LEU A 224 -3.33 6.71 2.77
N ASN A 225 -3.13 6.83 1.47
CA ASN A 225 -4.23 6.86 0.53
C ASN A 225 -4.56 5.42 0.16
N ILE A 226 -5.78 5.04 0.37
CA ILE A 226 -6.25 3.68 0.14
C ILE A 226 -7.54 3.68 -0.66
N GLU A 227 -7.79 2.57 -1.34
CA GLU A 227 -9.04 2.27 -2.01
C GLU A 227 -9.58 0.95 -1.45
N LEU A 228 -10.84 0.95 -1.03
CA LEU A 228 -11.54 -0.26 -0.64
C LEU A 228 -12.15 -0.91 -1.88
N ILE A 229 -11.81 -2.16 -2.15
CA ILE A 229 -12.37 -2.95 -3.24
C ILE A 229 -13.47 -3.83 -2.63
N LEU A 230 -14.70 -3.35 -2.71
CA LEU A 230 -15.87 -4.00 -2.13
C LEU A 230 -16.41 -5.11 -3.03
N GLU A 231 -16.33 -4.90 -4.34
CA GLU A 231 -16.73 -5.86 -5.36
C GLU A 231 -15.65 -5.85 -6.46
N ASP A 232 -15.05 -7.00 -6.72
CA ASP A 232 -14.09 -7.16 -7.82
C ASP A 232 -14.84 -7.74 -9.03
N GLU A 233 -15.92 -7.06 -9.45
CA GLU A 233 -16.64 -7.41 -10.66
C GLU A 233 -15.80 -6.99 -11.87
N CYS A 234 -15.09 -7.94 -12.44
CA CYS A 234 -14.45 -7.79 -13.74
C CYS A 234 -15.53 -7.84 -14.83
N GLY A 235 -16.04 -6.69 -15.22
CA GLY A 235 -16.94 -6.54 -16.37
C GLY A 235 -16.21 -6.04 -17.61
N LEU A 236 -16.70 -6.39 -18.79
CA LEU A 236 -16.24 -5.79 -20.03
C LEU A 236 -16.65 -4.32 -20.05
N LYS A 237 -15.68 -3.42 -20.25
CA LYS A 237 -15.97 -2.01 -20.48
C LYS A 237 -16.51 -1.83 -21.89
N ILE A 238 -17.78 -1.45 -22.02
CA ILE A 238 -18.38 -1.05 -23.30
C ILE A 238 -18.50 0.48 -23.35
N PRO A 239 -18.26 1.11 -24.50
CA PRO A 239 -18.51 2.53 -24.68
C PRO A 239 -19.98 2.84 -24.41
N LYS A 240 -20.28 3.96 -23.76
CA LYS A 240 -21.65 4.38 -23.51
C LYS A 240 -22.47 4.57 -24.82
N SER A 241 -21.78 4.88 -25.91
CA SER A 241 -22.35 4.98 -27.27
C SER A 241 -22.74 3.62 -27.87
N ALA A 242 -22.30 2.50 -27.29
CA ALA A 242 -22.71 1.16 -27.74
C ALA A 242 -23.96 0.64 -27.01
N VAL A 243 -24.43 1.41 -26.01
CA VAL A 243 -25.70 1.10 -25.33
C VAL A 243 -26.80 1.77 -26.10
N VAL A 244 -27.68 0.97 -26.69
CA VAL A 244 -28.88 1.42 -27.39
C VAL A 244 -30.12 1.00 -26.61
N GLU A 245 -31.12 1.86 -26.55
CA GLU A 245 -32.42 1.51 -26.00
C GLU A 245 -33.29 0.98 -27.14
N GLU A 246 -33.74 -0.24 -27.00
CA GLU A 246 -34.70 -0.84 -27.92
C GLU A 246 -36.02 -1.14 -27.20
N GLN A 247 -37.11 -0.97 -27.87
CA GLN A 247 -38.43 -1.28 -27.33
C GLN A 247 -38.86 -2.65 -27.81
N PHE A 248 -39.15 -3.54 -26.86
CA PHE A 248 -39.67 -4.88 -27.16
C PHE A 248 -41.14 -4.97 -26.78
N PHE A 249 -41.87 -5.74 -27.55
CA PHE A 249 -43.25 -6.12 -27.21
C PHE A 249 -43.21 -7.40 -26.39
N VAL A 250 -43.89 -7.41 -25.26
CA VAL A 250 -44.07 -8.63 -24.45
C VAL A 250 -45.37 -9.31 -24.95
N ILE A 251 -45.21 -10.46 -25.59
CA ILE A 251 -46.32 -11.23 -26.15
C ILE A 251 -46.36 -12.58 -25.43
N PRO A 252 -47.55 -13.05 -24.93
CA PRO A 252 -47.63 -14.37 -24.34
C PRO A 252 -47.25 -15.45 -25.38
N HIS A 253 -46.52 -16.46 -24.94
CA HIS A 253 -45.97 -17.53 -25.77
C HIS A 253 -47.03 -18.23 -26.62
N ASP A 254 -48.27 -18.31 -26.12
CA ASP A 254 -49.41 -18.95 -26.82
C ASP A 254 -49.80 -18.26 -28.12
N TYR A 255 -49.35 -17.02 -28.36
CA TYR A 255 -49.59 -16.29 -29.60
C TYR A 255 -48.45 -16.42 -30.61
N ILE A 256 -47.40 -17.13 -30.26
CA ILE A 256 -46.30 -17.38 -31.17
C ILE A 256 -46.64 -18.62 -31.99
N THR A 257 -46.53 -18.50 -33.29
CA THR A 257 -46.87 -19.57 -34.25
C THR A 257 -45.81 -19.63 -35.34
N ASN A 258 -45.72 -20.75 -36.00
CA ASN A 258 -44.83 -20.92 -37.16
C ASN A 258 -45.50 -20.46 -38.45
N GLY A 259 -44.73 -19.83 -39.31
CA GLY A 259 -45.19 -19.27 -40.58
C GLY A 259 -45.42 -20.32 -41.66
N GLY A 260 -46.45 -21.16 -41.52
CA GLY A 260 -46.81 -22.16 -42.53
C GLY A 260 -45.72 -23.20 -42.78
N ASN A 261 -45.11 -23.21 -43.97
CA ASN A 261 -44.04 -24.14 -44.33
C ASN A 261 -42.61 -23.63 -43.95
N SER A 262 -42.51 -22.52 -43.25
CA SER A 262 -41.24 -21.99 -42.79
C SER A 262 -40.95 -22.36 -41.31
N SER A 263 -39.69 -22.48 -40.95
CA SER A 263 -39.28 -22.66 -39.56
C SER A 263 -39.23 -21.34 -38.78
N LEU A 264 -39.71 -20.23 -39.35
CA LEU A 264 -39.71 -18.93 -38.71
C LEU A 264 -40.84 -18.82 -37.70
N GLU A 265 -40.51 -18.40 -36.50
CA GLU A 265 -41.49 -18.05 -35.48
C GLU A 265 -42.00 -16.63 -35.68
N GLY A 266 -43.23 -16.41 -35.34
CA GLY A 266 -43.86 -15.11 -35.51
C GLY A 266 -45.27 -15.04 -34.93
N VAL A 267 -45.96 -13.96 -35.19
CA VAL A 267 -47.28 -13.69 -34.69
C VAL A 267 -48.25 -13.37 -35.85
N MET A 268 -49.54 -13.65 -35.65
CA MET A 268 -50.58 -13.20 -36.57
C MET A 268 -50.98 -11.76 -36.20
N VAL A 269 -50.77 -10.84 -37.14
CA VAL A 269 -51.09 -9.42 -36.97
C VAL A 269 -52.35 -9.11 -37.82
N LEU A 270 -53.33 -8.45 -37.21
CA LEU A 270 -54.52 -7.96 -37.91
C LEU A 270 -54.22 -6.55 -38.45
N ASP A 271 -54.47 -6.37 -39.74
CA ASP A 271 -54.43 -5.03 -40.35
C ASP A 271 -55.68 -4.21 -39.98
N SER A 272 -55.72 -2.94 -40.38
CA SER A 272 -56.82 -2.06 -40.12
C SER A 272 -58.12 -2.48 -40.83
N LYS A 273 -58.06 -3.45 -41.72
CA LYS A 273 -59.20 -4.02 -42.47
C LYS A 273 -59.67 -5.38 -41.92
N GLY A 274 -58.99 -5.84 -40.81
CA GLY A 274 -59.27 -7.11 -40.18
C GLY A 274 -58.69 -8.33 -40.87
N THR A 275 -57.76 -8.13 -41.82
CA THR A 275 -57.04 -9.25 -42.46
C THR A 275 -55.89 -9.67 -41.63
N ALA A 276 -55.81 -10.99 -41.29
CA ALA A 276 -54.70 -11.56 -40.52
C ALA A 276 -53.53 -11.88 -41.46
N SER A 277 -52.35 -11.44 -41.12
CA SER A 277 -51.09 -11.76 -41.81
C SER A 277 -50.03 -12.23 -40.78
N PHE A 278 -49.25 -13.21 -41.22
CA PHE A 278 -48.13 -13.67 -40.42
C PHE A 278 -46.98 -12.68 -40.51
N GLN A 279 -46.42 -12.31 -39.34
CA GLN A 279 -45.20 -11.50 -39.24
C GLN A 279 -44.16 -12.24 -38.42
N ALA A 280 -43.02 -12.53 -39.05
CA ALA A 280 -41.91 -13.13 -38.34
C ALA A 280 -41.36 -12.16 -37.31
N VAL A 281 -40.97 -12.68 -36.14
CA VAL A 281 -40.38 -11.93 -35.03
C VAL A 281 -39.12 -12.65 -34.53
N ASP A 282 -38.19 -11.87 -34.05
CA ASP A 282 -37.06 -12.38 -33.33
C ASP A 282 -37.43 -12.45 -31.84
N ILE A 283 -37.19 -13.61 -31.22
CA ILE A 283 -37.48 -13.86 -29.79
C ILE A 283 -36.17 -13.78 -29.02
N TYR A 284 -36.15 -12.95 -28.00
CA TYR A 284 -34.97 -12.73 -27.14
C TYR A 284 -35.19 -13.33 -25.75
#